data_d6280a723767f4fb23f013c8312d492b
#
_entry.id   d6280a723767f4fb23f013c8312d492b
#
_cell.length_a   1.000
_cell.length_b   1.000
_cell.length_c   1.000
_cell.angle_alpha   90.00
_cell.angle_beta   90.00
_cell.angle_gamma   90.00
#
_symmetry.space_group_name_H-M   'P 1'
#
loop_
_entity.id
_entity.type
_entity.pdbx_description
1 polymer ?
#
loop_
_entity_poly.entity_id
_entity_poly.type
_entity_poly.pdbx_seq_one_letter_code
_entity_poly.pdbx_strand_id
1 'polypeptide(L)'
;MTRPVAVIGPTGTGKSALALAIAEELGGEIVNADAMQLYRGMDIGTAKLPVAERRGIPHHQLDVLDVTETATVARYQQDAAADVEAIAARGAVPVIVGGSMLYIQSLLDEWTFPATDPQVRARWEARLAEVGVAALHAELTRVDPGAGASILPTDGRRIVRALEVVELTGRPFAASAPSIGAPRWDTAIIGLDWETSVLDERLQQRTDLMFTDGLVEEVQTLIGRGLRDGVTAARALGYAQVLADLDAGGDGSAAREPTFIGTRRYVRRQRSWFRRDHRVVWLDGASDGLVHDALRAWRHVS
;
A
#
# COMPACT_ATOMS: atom_id res chain seq x y z
N MET A 1 13.32 -10.78 21.34
CA MET A 1 12.11 -10.64 20.51
C MET A 1 12.21 -11.62 19.35
N THR A 2 11.11 -12.23 18.96
CA THR A 2 11.08 -13.05 17.74
C THR A 2 11.29 -12.15 16.52
N ARG A 3 12.12 -12.60 15.58
CA ARG A 3 12.47 -11.86 14.37
C ARG A 3 11.28 -11.82 13.40
N PRO A 4 10.80 -10.65 12.97
CA PRO A 4 9.73 -10.58 11.98
C PRO A 4 10.16 -11.03 10.58
N VAL A 5 9.19 -11.38 9.74
CA VAL A 5 9.37 -11.56 8.31
C VAL A 5 8.39 -10.65 7.53
N ALA A 6 8.87 -9.99 6.50
CA ALA A 6 8.04 -9.19 5.59
C ALA A 6 7.96 -9.88 4.22
N VAL A 7 6.74 -10.22 3.79
CA VAL A 7 6.45 -10.79 2.46
C VAL A 7 5.90 -9.68 1.58
N ILE A 8 6.72 -9.20 0.67
CA ILE A 8 6.42 -8.03 -0.16
C ILE A 8 6.43 -8.37 -1.66
N GLY A 9 5.98 -7.44 -2.48
CA GLY A 9 6.02 -7.58 -3.94
C GLY A 9 4.76 -7.10 -4.62
N PRO A 10 4.67 -7.23 -5.95
CA PRO A 10 3.52 -6.80 -6.73
C PRO A 10 2.21 -7.51 -6.35
N THR A 11 1.08 -6.87 -6.64
CA THR A 11 -0.22 -7.54 -6.50
C THR A 11 -0.33 -8.72 -7.47
N GLY A 12 -1.09 -9.75 -7.11
CA GLY A 12 -1.29 -10.96 -7.94
C GLY A 12 -0.19 -12.03 -7.81
N THR A 13 0.87 -11.80 -7.02
CA THR A 13 2.01 -12.73 -6.93
C THR A 13 1.83 -13.88 -5.92
N GLY A 14 0.76 -13.91 -5.13
CA GLY A 14 0.54 -14.99 -4.15
C GLY A 14 1.11 -14.72 -2.75
N LYS A 15 1.46 -13.47 -2.42
CA LYS A 15 2.02 -13.08 -1.13
C LYS A 15 1.22 -13.57 0.09
N SER A 16 -0.11 -13.45 0.03
CA SER A 16 -0.97 -13.84 1.16
C SER A 16 -0.91 -15.34 1.43
N ALA A 17 -0.89 -16.17 0.38
CA ALA A 17 -0.74 -17.62 0.52
C ALA A 17 0.63 -18.01 1.12
N LEU A 18 1.71 -17.35 0.63
CA LEU A 18 3.05 -17.56 1.19
C LEU A 18 3.13 -17.11 2.65
N ALA A 19 2.56 -15.94 2.98
CA ALA A 19 2.56 -15.42 4.34
C ALA A 19 1.80 -16.33 5.31
N LEU A 20 0.66 -16.89 4.90
CA LEU A 20 -0.07 -17.87 5.70
C LEU A 20 0.77 -19.13 5.96
N ALA A 21 1.40 -19.68 4.91
CA ALA A 21 2.25 -20.87 5.07
C ALA A 21 3.44 -20.59 6.01
N ILE A 22 4.08 -19.41 5.90
CA ILE A 22 5.14 -19.00 6.82
C ILE A 22 4.61 -18.86 8.26
N ALA A 23 3.42 -18.28 8.43
CA ALA A 23 2.82 -18.11 9.74
C ALA A 23 2.46 -19.46 10.40
N GLU A 24 1.97 -20.42 9.63
CA GLU A 24 1.73 -21.80 10.12
C GLU A 24 3.04 -22.47 10.59
N GLU A 25 4.09 -22.40 9.78
CA GLU A 25 5.39 -23.04 10.09
C GLU A 25 6.12 -22.39 11.29
N LEU A 26 5.94 -21.09 11.50
CA LEU A 26 6.66 -20.35 12.53
C LEU A 26 5.80 -20.03 13.77
N GLY A 27 4.55 -20.47 13.84
CA GLY A 27 3.63 -20.05 14.91
C GLY A 27 3.42 -18.53 14.91
N GLY A 28 3.23 -17.95 13.72
CA GLY A 28 3.18 -16.52 13.51
C GLY A 28 1.77 -15.96 13.40
N GLU A 29 1.67 -14.62 13.34
CA GLU A 29 0.46 -13.86 13.11
C GLU A 29 0.68 -12.84 11.99
N ILE A 30 -0.36 -12.59 11.20
CA ILE A 30 -0.29 -11.72 10.03
C ILE A 30 -0.49 -10.25 10.43
N VAL A 31 0.39 -9.37 9.92
CA VAL A 31 0.21 -7.91 9.95
C VAL A 31 0.05 -7.42 8.52
N ASN A 32 -1.17 -7.00 8.17
CA ASN A 32 -1.48 -6.52 6.82
C ASN A 32 -0.75 -5.20 6.52
N ALA A 33 -0.16 -5.10 5.34
CA ALA A 33 0.47 -3.90 4.80
C ALA A 33 -0.09 -3.52 3.41
N ASP A 34 -1.37 -3.80 3.19
CA ASP A 34 -2.13 -3.28 2.06
C ASP A 34 -3.09 -2.18 2.54
N ALA A 35 -2.88 -0.96 2.02
CA ALA A 35 -3.63 0.23 2.43
C ALA A 35 -5.14 0.11 2.19
N MET A 36 -5.57 -0.65 1.18
CA MET A 36 -6.98 -0.76 0.83
C MET A 36 -7.69 -1.85 1.63
N GLN A 37 -6.97 -2.83 2.14
CA GLN A 37 -7.53 -3.86 3.02
C GLN A 37 -7.76 -3.36 4.47
N LEU A 38 -7.33 -2.13 4.81
CA LEU A 38 -7.68 -1.48 6.07
C LEU A 38 -9.19 -1.19 6.16
N TYR A 39 -9.88 -1.06 5.02
CA TYR A 39 -11.27 -0.63 4.96
C TYR A 39 -12.26 -1.78 5.10
N ARG A 40 -13.26 -1.61 5.99
CA ARG A 40 -14.38 -2.55 6.17
C ARG A 40 -15.23 -2.61 4.91
N GLY A 41 -15.47 -3.85 4.44
CA GLY A 41 -16.32 -4.12 3.29
C GLY A 41 -15.68 -3.85 1.94
N MET A 42 -14.41 -3.46 1.89
CA MET A 42 -13.61 -3.46 0.67
C MET A 42 -12.89 -4.81 0.56
N ASP A 43 -13.61 -5.84 0.15
CA ASP A 43 -13.18 -7.23 0.24
C ASP A 43 -12.82 -7.81 -1.14
N ILE A 44 -13.76 -7.77 -2.08
CA ILE A 44 -13.60 -8.33 -3.44
C ILE A 44 -12.54 -7.54 -4.20
N GLY A 45 -12.70 -6.22 -4.31
CA GLY A 45 -11.79 -5.37 -5.08
C GLY A 45 -10.36 -5.30 -4.53
N THR A 46 -10.17 -5.64 -3.25
CA THR A 46 -8.84 -5.72 -2.63
C THR A 46 -8.30 -7.15 -2.55
N ALA A 47 -9.12 -8.15 -2.92
CA ALA A 47 -8.89 -9.58 -2.69
C ALA A 47 -8.47 -9.86 -1.24
N LYS A 48 -9.20 -9.28 -0.30
CA LYS A 48 -9.02 -9.54 1.12
C LYS A 48 -9.39 -10.99 1.42
N LEU A 49 -8.55 -11.68 2.17
CA LEU A 49 -8.74 -13.07 2.48
C LEU A 49 -9.95 -13.26 3.43
N PRO A 50 -10.97 -14.04 3.03
CA PRO A 50 -12.12 -14.33 3.89
C PRO A 50 -11.69 -14.99 5.20
N VAL A 51 -12.42 -14.74 6.28
CA VAL A 51 -12.07 -15.28 7.62
C VAL A 51 -11.94 -16.80 7.59
N ALA A 52 -12.79 -17.50 6.85
CA ALA A 52 -12.75 -18.97 6.70
C ALA A 52 -11.45 -19.49 6.09
N GLU A 53 -10.76 -18.67 5.28
CA GLU A 53 -9.53 -19.03 4.61
C GLU A 53 -8.27 -18.62 5.38
N ARG A 54 -8.41 -17.89 6.49
CA ARG A 54 -7.29 -17.43 7.33
C ARG A 54 -6.69 -18.55 8.20
N ARG A 55 -7.18 -19.78 8.11
CA ARG A 55 -6.66 -20.99 8.80
C ARG A 55 -6.52 -20.83 10.31
N GLY A 56 -7.36 -20.00 10.93
CA GLY A 56 -7.29 -19.70 12.36
C GLY A 56 -6.12 -18.77 12.77
N ILE A 57 -5.34 -18.27 11.83
CA ILE A 57 -4.23 -17.35 12.08
C ILE A 57 -4.79 -15.95 12.35
N PRO A 58 -4.39 -15.29 13.44
CA PRO A 58 -4.77 -13.89 13.70
C PRO A 58 -4.23 -12.96 12.61
N HIS A 59 -5.08 -12.01 12.20
CA HIS A 59 -4.74 -10.99 11.22
C HIS A 59 -4.98 -9.61 11.82
N HIS A 60 -3.94 -8.79 11.81
CA HIS A 60 -3.94 -7.42 12.29
C HIS A 60 -3.97 -6.45 11.11
N GLN A 61 -4.46 -5.23 11.32
CA GLN A 61 -4.60 -4.19 10.31
C GLN A 61 -5.49 -4.60 9.12
N LEU A 62 -6.54 -5.38 9.39
CA LEU A 62 -7.66 -5.61 8.47
C LEU A 62 -8.93 -5.01 9.06
N ASP A 63 -9.77 -4.38 8.23
CA ASP A 63 -11.09 -3.88 8.64
C ASP A 63 -11.05 -2.88 9.82
N VAL A 64 -10.02 -2.06 9.89
CA VAL A 64 -9.80 -1.08 10.97
C VAL A 64 -10.35 0.32 10.67
N LEU A 65 -10.69 0.61 9.40
CA LEU A 65 -11.22 1.90 8.95
C LEU A 65 -12.59 1.75 8.29
N ASP A 66 -13.43 2.76 8.44
CA ASP A 66 -14.61 2.92 7.59
C ASP A 66 -14.25 3.67 6.30
N VAL A 67 -15.03 3.46 5.22
CA VAL A 67 -14.72 4.00 3.88
C VAL A 67 -14.69 5.53 3.81
N THR A 68 -15.29 6.21 4.79
CA THR A 68 -15.25 7.67 4.95
C THR A 68 -13.98 8.17 5.63
N GLU A 69 -13.25 7.30 6.33
CA GLU A 69 -12.01 7.67 7.02
C GLU A 69 -10.85 7.78 6.04
N THR A 70 -9.88 8.63 6.36
CA THR A 70 -8.66 8.77 5.55
C THR A 70 -7.56 7.87 6.09
N ALA A 71 -7.12 6.89 5.31
CA ALA A 71 -5.93 6.12 5.61
C ALA A 71 -4.68 6.99 5.46
N THR A 72 -3.85 7.03 6.50
CA THR A 72 -2.57 7.74 6.48
C THR A 72 -1.43 6.79 6.80
N VAL A 73 -0.28 7.01 6.16
CA VAL A 73 0.92 6.18 6.39
C VAL A 73 1.40 6.31 7.83
N ALA A 74 1.30 7.50 8.44
CA ALA A 74 1.73 7.75 9.81
C ALA A 74 0.90 6.96 10.85
N ARG A 75 -0.45 6.97 10.71
CA ARG A 75 -1.33 6.16 11.58
C ARG A 75 -1.05 4.68 11.40
N TYR A 76 -0.96 4.21 10.15
CA TYR A 76 -0.63 2.81 9.88
C TYR A 76 0.69 2.39 10.50
N GLN A 77 1.75 3.20 10.34
CA GLN A 77 3.07 2.89 10.91
C GLN A 77 2.99 2.71 12.43
N GLN A 78 2.29 3.60 13.11
CA GLN A 78 2.12 3.54 14.56
C GLN A 78 1.36 2.29 14.98
N ASP A 79 0.21 2.03 14.37
CA ASP A 79 -0.68 0.92 14.72
C ASP A 79 -0.04 -0.43 14.38
N ALA A 80 0.55 -0.56 13.18
CA ALA A 80 1.23 -1.78 12.75
C ALA A 80 2.50 -2.06 13.56
N ALA A 81 3.24 -1.03 13.98
CA ALA A 81 4.39 -1.20 14.85
C ALA A 81 3.98 -1.75 16.22
N ALA A 82 2.89 -1.22 16.79
CA ALA A 82 2.35 -1.73 18.05
C ALA A 82 1.90 -3.21 17.93
N ASP A 83 1.27 -3.58 16.81
CA ASP A 83 0.91 -4.98 16.55
C ASP A 83 2.15 -5.89 16.45
N VAL A 84 3.16 -5.49 15.68
CA VAL A 84 4.42 -6.26 15.56
C VAL A 84 5.06 -6.47 16.92
N GLU A 85 5.15 -5.44 17.75
CA GLU A 85 5.73 -5.51 19.08
C GLU A 85 4.91 -6.38 20.03
N ALA A 86 3.58 -6.29 19.99
CA ALA A 86 2.68 -7.11 20.78
C ALA A 86 2.74 -8.59 20.39
N ILE A 87 2.80 -8.91 19.10
CA ILE A 87 2.97 -10.29 18.59
C ILE A 87 4.31 -10.86 19.10
N ALA A 88 5.39 -10.12 18.91
CA ALA A 88 6.72 -10.55 19.33
C ALA A 88 6.83 -10.71 20.86
N ALA A 89 6.16 -9.85 21.64
CA ALA A 89 6.16 -9.92 23.11
C ALA A 89 5.52 -11.20 23.67
N ARG A 90 4.54 -11.78 22.95
CA ARG A 90 3.92 -13.07 23.32
C ARG A 90 4.63 -14.29 22.72
N GLY A 91 5.78 -14.09 22.05
CA GLY A 91 6.62 -15.17 21.52
C GLY A 91 6.20 -15.65 20.12
N ALA A 92 5.17 -15.07 19.50
CA ALA A 92 4.80 -15.36 18.12
C ALA A 92 5.68 -14.62 17.12
N VAL A 93 5.71 -15.06 15.86
CA VAL A 93 6.46 -14.41 14.78
C VAL A 93 5.56 -13.42 14.02
N PRO A 94 5.89 -12.12 13.98
CA PRO A 94 5.15 -11.18 13.14
C PRO A 94 5.43 -11.44 11.66
N VAL A 95 4.37 -11.70 10.87
CA VAL A 95 4.45 -11.89 9.42
C VAL A 95 3.79 -10.70 8.74
N ILE A 96 4.59 -9.73 8.33
CA ILE A 96 4.13 -8.51 7.64
C ILE A 96 3.88 -8.87 6.17
N VAL A 97 2.69 -8.61 5.63
CA VAL A 97 2.37 -8.95 4.25
C VAL A 97 1.67 -7.82 3.51
N GLY A 98 2.18 -7.45 2.35
CA GLY A 98 1.50 -6.45 1.53
C GLY A 98 2.27 -5.98 0.31
N GLY A 99 1.64 -5.05 -0.41
CA GLY A 99 2.19 -4.42 -1.61
C GLY A 99 2.14 -2.90 -1.58
N SER A 100 1.67 -2.28 -0.50
CA SER A 100 1.61 -0.83 -0.37
C SER A 100 2.98 -0.28 0.01
N MET A 101 3.69 0.19 -1.01
CA MET A 101 5.11 0.57 -0.97
C MET A 101 5.48 1.47 0.21
N LEU A 102 4.73 2.57 0.39
CA LEU A 102 4.97 3.53 1.47
C LEU A 102 4.68 2.93 2.86
N TYR A 103 3.69 2.05 2.97
CA TYR A 103 3.32 1.39 4.22
C TYR A 103 4.42 0.44 4.69
N ILE A 104 4.87 -0.44 3.78
CA ILE A 104 5.99 -1.36 4.05
C ILE A 104 7.23 -0.57 4.46
N GLN A 105 7.62 0.40 3.63
CA GLN A 105 8.88 1.09 3.84
C GLN A 105 8.84 1.96 5.10
N SER A 106 7.74 2.66 5.38
CA SER A 106 7.60 3.45 6.60
C SER A 106 7.73 2.60 7.87
N LEU A 107 7.16 1.39 7.85
CA LEU A 107 7.20 0.47 8.97
C LEU A 107 8.61 -0.09 9.19
N LEU A 108 9.28 -0.53 8.11
CA LEU A 108 10.58 -1.18 8.18
C LEU A 108 11.75 -0.20 8.38
N ASP A 109 11.62 1.03 7.88
CA ASP A 109 12.67 2.06 7.96
C ASP A 109 12.41 3.12 9.04
N GLU A 110 11.39 2.93 9.85
CA GLU A 110 11.06 3.79 10.99
C GLU A 110 10.96 5.29 10.63
N TRP A 111 10.23 5.57 9.55
CA TRP A 111 10.13 6.92 9.02
C TRP A 111 9.55 7.91 10.02
N THR A 112 10.20 9.08 10.12
CA THR A 112 9.64 10.23 10.81
C THR A 112 8.86 11.06 9.80
N PHE A 113 7.55 11.19 10.02
CA PHE A 113 6.71 12.01 9.15
C PHE A 113 6.77 13.48 9.59
N PRO A 114 7.03 14.40 8.63
CA PRO A 114 6.93 15.84 8.93
C PRO A 114 5.52 16.19 9.41
N ALA A 115 5.44 17.23 10.25
CA ALA A 115 4.19 17.76 10.75
C ALA A 115 3.19 18.03 9.61
N THR A 116 1.92 17.88 9.90
CA THR A 116 0.81 18.22 9.00
C THR A 116 -0.19 19.07 9.72
N ASP A 117 -0.75 20.05 9.01
CA ASP A 117 -1.82 20.91 9.51
C ASP A 117 -2.91 21.02 8.43
N PRO A 118 -4.16 20.62 8.75
CA PRO A 118 -5.25 20.66 7.77
C PRO A 118 -5.56 22.05 7.23
N GLN A 119 -5.38 23.11 8.04
CA GLN A 119 -5.64 24.48 7.61
C GLN A 119 -4.56 24.98 6.66
N VAL A 120 -3.28 24.70 6.98
CA VAL A 120 -2.16 25.02 6.08
C VAL A 120 -2.31 24.27 4.76
N ARG A 121 -2.65 22.98 4.81
CA ARG A 121 -2.87 22.18 3.61
C ARG A 121 -4.00 22.74 2.76
N ALA A 122 -5.16 23.05 3.37
CA ALA A 122 -6.30 23.60 2.64
C ALA A 122 -5.97 24.94 1.93
N ARG A 123 -5.15 25.79 2.57
CA ARG A 123 -4.66 27.02 1.92
C ARG A 123 -3.83 26.73 0.67
N TRP A 124 -2.92 25.76 0.74
CA TRP A 124 -2.10 25.39 -0.41
C TRP A 124 -2.90 24.67 -1.50
N GLU A 125 -3.93 23.91 -1.15
CA GLU A 125 -4.87 23.32 -2.12
C GLU A 125 -5.71 24.40 -2.81
N ALA A 126 -6.20 25.40 -2.07
CA ALA A 126 -6.87 26.56 -2.64
C ALA A 126 -5.94 27.37 -3.57
N ARG A 127 -4.69 27.57 -3.17
CA ARG A 127 -3.68 28.21 -4.00
C ARG A 127 -3.39 27.42 -5.29
N LEU A 128 -3.32 26.08 -5.20
CA LEU A 128 -3.19 25.22 -6.39
C LEU A 128 -4.36 25.41 -7.36
N ALA A 129 -5.59 25.50 -6.84
CA ALA A 129 -6.78 25.73 -7.67
C ALA A 129 -6.78 27.12 -8.33
N GLU A 130 -6.26 28.13 -7.65
CA GLU A 130 -6.19 29.52 -8.14
C GLU A 130 -5.14 29.69 -9.25
N VAL A 131 -3.88 29.23 -9.01
CA VAL A 131 -2.76 29.57 -9.89
C VAL A 131 -2.38 28.45 -10.85
N GLY A 132 -2.90 27.25 -10.65
CA GLY A 132 -2.56 26.07 -11.41
C GLY A 132 -1.24 25.42 -10.98
N VAL A 133 -1.06 24.17 -11.43
CA VAL A 133 0.04 23.31 -10.96
C VAL A 133 1.43 23.83 -11.37
N ALA A 134 1.56 24.39 -12.55
CA ALA A 134 2.86 24.88 -13.06
C ALA A 134 3.39 26.09 -12.24
N ALA A 135 2.49 27.04 -11.94
CA ALA A 135 2.84 28.22 -11.14
C ALA A 135 3.17 27.82 -9.69
N LEU A 136 2.38 26.91 -9.10
CA LEU A 136 2.66 26.42 -7.75
C LEU A 136 3.97 25.63 -7.68
N HIS A 137 4.34 24.87 -8.72
CA HIS A 137 5.64 24.22 -8.82
C HIS A 137 6.80 25.23 -8.88
N ALA A 138 6.64 26.35 -9.58
CA ALA A 138 7.61 27.41 -9.59
C ALA A 138 7.77 28.07 -8.20
N GLU A 139 6.67 28.26 -7.45
CA GLU A 139 6.72 28.73 -6.06
C GLU A 139 7.50 27.74 -5.16
N LEU A 140 7.24 26.44 -5.29
CA LEU A 140 7.99 25.39 -4.58
C LEU A 140 9.49 25.45 -4.93
N THR A 141 9.82 25.52 -6.21
CA THR A 141 11.23 25.55 -6.68
C THR A 141 11.99 26.73 -6.10
N ARG A 142 11.33 27.87 -5.86
CA ARG A 142 11.94 29.06 -5.27
C ARG A 142 12.23 28.87 -3.78
N VAL A 143 11.36 28.19 -3.02
CA VAL A 143 11.54 28.01 -1.56
C VAL A 143 12.29 26.74 -1.20
N ASP A 144 12.18 25.71 -2.02
CA ASP A 144 12.90 24.43 -1.90
C ASP A 144 13.33 23.93 -3.29
N PRO A 145 14.50 24.37 -3.78
CA PRO A 145 15.02 23.94 -5.08
C PRO A 145 15.20 22.42 -5.21
N GLY A 146 15.52 21.73 -4.09
CA GLY A 146 15.69 20.28 -4.06
C GLY A 146 14.37 19.55 -4.28
N ALA A 147 13.30 20.00 -3.64
CA ALA A 147 11.95 19.48 -3.87
C ALA A 147 11.48 19.83 -5.29
N GLY A 148 11.72 21.05 -5.77
CA GLY A 148 11.38 21.47 -7.12
C GLY A 148 12.05 20.61 -8.20
N ALA A 149 13.30 20.20 -8.00
CA ALA A 149 14.00 19.31 -8.92
C ALA A 149 13.52 17.85 -8.89
N SER A 150 13.01 17.39 -7.75
CA SER A 150 12.64 15.97 -7.53
C SER A 150 11.15 15.68 -7.75
N ILE A 151 10.27 16.69 -7.61
CA ILE A 151 8.83 16.56 -7.76
C ILE A 151 8.43 16.97 -9.18
N LEU A 152 7.65 16.09 -9.84
CA LEU A 152 7.17 16.40 -11.20
C LEU A 152 6.28 17.65 -11.19
N PRO A 153 6.42 18.55 -12.18
CA PRO A 153 5.60 19.77 -12.29
C PRO A 153 4.09 19.51 -12.41
N THR A 154 3.67 18.27 -12.66
CA THR A 154 2.28 17.85 -12.76
C THR A 154 1.73 17.22 -11.48
N ASP A 155 2.58 16.99 -10.46
CA ASP A 155 2.17 16.35 -9.20
C ASP A 155 1.73 17.39 -8.16
N GLY A 156 0.55 17.99 -8.37
CA GLY A 156 -0.01 19.02 -7.50
C GLY A 156 -0.13 18.59 -6.04
N ARG A 157 -0.47 17.33 -5.78
CA ARG A 157 -0.59 16.81 -4.40
C ARG A 157 0.76 16.80 -3.68
N ARG A 158 1.82 16.39 -4.35
CA ARG A 158 3.15 16.35 -3.77
C ARG A 158 3.75 17.74 -3.63
N ILE A 159 3.44 18.65 -4.56
CA ILE A 159 3.80 20.07 -4.48
C ILE A 159 3.16 20.72 -3.26
N VAL A 160 1.84 20.58 -3.07
CA VAL A 160 1.10 21.08 -1.90
C VAL A 160 1.71 20.54 -0.61
N ARG A 161 2.00 19.23 -0.56
CA ARG A 161 2.61 18.61 0.62
C ARG A 161 4.00 19.16 0.92
N ALA A 162 4.82 19.39 -0.09
CA ALA A 162 6.15 19.96 0.09
C ALA A 162 6.07 21.39 0.65
N LEU A 163 5.20 22.22 0.08
CA LEU A 163 4.98 23.59 0.57
C LEU A 163 4.44 23.63 2.00
N GLU A 164 3.49 22.75 2.35
CA GLU A 164 2.99 22.59 3.72
C GLU A 164 4.14 22.27 4.69
N VAL A 165 5.01 21.33 4.35
CA VAL A 165 6.13 20.93 5.21
C VAL A 165 7.14 22.07 5.37
N VAL A 166 7.49 22.75 4.29
CA VAL A 166 8.40 23.91 4.35
C VAL A 166 7.82 25.02 5.25
N GLU A 167 6.52 25.32 5.11
CA GLU A 167 5.86 26.33 5.94
C GLU A 167 5.83 25.95 7.42
N LEU A 168 5.49 24.71 7.74
CA LEU A 168 5.34 24.25 9.13
C LEU A 168 6.68 24.06 9.84
N THR A 169 7.73 23.68 9.10
CA THR A 169 8.99 23.26 9.73
C THR A 169 10.15 24.24 9.49
N GLY A 170 10.03 25.12 8.52
CA GLY A 170 11.13 25.97 8.06
C GLY A 170 12.29 25.18 7.40
N ARG A 171 12.11 23.89 7.11
CA ARG A 171 13.12 23.00 6.56
C ARG A 171 12.73 22.51 5.16
N PRO A 172 13.71 22.25 4.26
CA PRO A 172 13.43 21.66 2.96
C PRO A 172 12.66 20.33 3.08
N PHE A 173 11.69 20.12 2.22
CA PHE A 173 10.94 18.85 2.14
C PHE A 173 11.86 17.67 1.80
N ALA A 174 12.84 17.87 0.93
CA ALA A 174 13.82 16.85 0.56
C ALA A 174 14.65 16.35 1.77
N ALA A 175 14.82 17.16 2.81
CA ALA A 175 15.51 16.76 4.04
C ALA A 175 14.71 15.76 4.90
N SER A 176 13.42 15.59 4.61
CA SER A 176 12.55 14.60 5.26
C SER A 176 12.43 13.28 4.47
N ALA A 177 13.15 13.14 3.35
CA ALA A 177 13.15 11.91 2.59
C ALA A 177 13.80 10.79 3.42
N PRO A 178 13.10 9.65 3.59
CA PRO A 178 13.64 8.55 4.36
C PRO A 178 14.80 7.87 3.63
N SER A 179 15.77 7.39 4.39
CA SER A 179 16.87 6.58 3.89
C SER A 179 16.63 5.11 4.18
N ILE A 180 17.08 4.23 3.28
CA ILE A 180 17.08 2.78 3.50
C ILE A 180 18.27 2.46 4.42
N GLY A 181 17.97 2.06 5.65
CA GLY A 181 18.94 1.63 6.67
C GLY A 181 18.84 0.14 6.99
N ALA A 182 19.30 -0.27 8.17
CA ALA A 182 18.99 -1.59 8.69
C ALA A 182 17.48 -1.70 8.95
N PRO A 183 16.83 -2.82 8.59
CA PRO A 183 15.39 -2.95 8.79
C PRO A 183 15.07 -3.02 10.30
N ARG A 184 14.02 -2.30 10.70
CA ARG A 184 13.52 -2.34 12.07
C ARG A 184 13.29 -3.79 12.51
N TRP A 185 13.58 -4.10 13.78
CA TRP A 185 13.49 -5.43 14.39
C TRP A 185 14.33 -6.52 13.69
N ASP A 186 15.33 -6.15 12.89
CA ASP A 186 16.09 -7.09 12.06
C ASP A 186 15.21 -7.93 11.12
N THR A 187 14.13 -7.33 10.59
CA THR A 187 13.12 -7.99 9.79
C THR A 187 13.72 -8.60 8.52
N ALA A 188 13.50 -9.89 8.30
CA ALA A 188 13.83 -10.53 7.02
C ALA A 188 12.83 -10.08 5.93
N ILE A 189 13.31 -9.56 4.81
CA ILE A 189 12.47 -9.03 3.74
C ILE A 189 12.51 -9.99 2.54
N ILE A 190 11.37 -10.61 2.25
CA ILE A 190 11.19 -11.58 1.18
C ILE A 190 10.33 -10.94 0.09
N GLY A 191 10.89 -10.77 -1.08
CA GLY A 191 10.19 -10.27 -2.27
C GLY A 191 9.66 -11.41 -3.11
N LEU A 192 8.39 -11.35 -3.52
CA LEU A 192 7.78 -12.34 -4.41
C LEU A 192 7.45 -11.69 -5.75
N ASP A 193 7.97 -12.24 -6.83
CA ASP A 193 7.68 -11.77 -8.18
C ASP A 193 7.49 -12.97 -9.14
N TRP A 194 7.00 -12.69 -10.33
CA TRP A 194 6.75 -13.65 -11.41
C TRP A 194 7.30 -13.09 -12.71
N GLU A 195 7.48 -13.97 -13.70
CA GLU A 195 7.68 -13.56 -15.08
C GLU A 195 6.51 -12.65 -15.52
N THR A 196 6.79 -11.63 -16.34
CA THR A 196 5.82 -10.55 -16.61
C THR A 196 4.58 -11.03 -17.34
N SER A 197 4.73 -11.90 -18.35
CA SER A 197 3.59 -12.42 -19.11
C SER A 197 2.68 -13.27 -18.24
N VAL A 198 3.25 -14.13 -17.41
CA VAL A 198 2.52 -14.97 -16.47
C VAL A 198 1.78 -14.13 -15.43
N LEU A 199 2.44 -13.10 -14.90
CA LEU A 199 1.77 -12.19 -13.95
C LEU A 199 0.63 -11.44 -14.63
N ASP A 200 0.80 -10.96 -15.86
CA ASP A 200 -0.25 -10.25 -16.60
C ASP A 200 -1.49 -11.14 -16.81
N GLU A 201 -1.32 -12.43 -17.15
CA GLU A 201 -2.42 -13.40 -17.25
C GLU A 201 -3.14 -13.60 -15.91
N ARG A 202 -2.38 -13.74 -14.80
CA ARG A 202 -2.93 -13.85 -13.45
C ARG A 202 -3.72 -12.61 -13.05
N LEU A 203 -3.24 -11.42 -13.43
CA LEU A 203 -3.93 -10.15 -13.15
C LEU A 203 -5.23 -10.03 -13.95
N GLN A 204 -5.24 -10.50 -15.21
CA GLN A 204 -6.45 -10.53 -16.01
C GLN A 204 -7.50 -11.45 -15.39
N GLN A 205 -7.12 -12.70 -15.11
CA GLN A 205 -8.00 -13.69 -14.47
C GLN A 205 -8.55 -13.17 -13.14
N ARG A 206 -7.69 -12.58 -12.30
CA ARG A 206 -8.09 -12.00 -11.02
C ARG A 206 -9.08 -10.84 -11.21
N THR A 207 -8.85 -9.98 -12.21
CA THR A 207 -9.78 -8.87 -12.50
C THR A 207 -11.12 -9.42 -12.94
N ASP A 208 -11.14 -10.41 -13.82
CA ASP A 208 -12.37 -11.04 -14.30
C ASP A 208 -13.17 -11.68 -13.13
N LEU A 209 -12.47 -12.39 -12.24
CA LEU A 209 -13.09 -12.97 -11.03
C LEU A 209 -13.68 -11.89 -10.13
N MET A 210 -12.98 -10.79 -9.86
CA MET A 210 -13.51 -9.69 -9.03
C MET A 210 -14.85 -9.18 -9.55
N PHE A 211 -15.00 -9.01 -10.87
CA PHE A 211 -16.26 -8.57 -11.46
C PHE A 211 -17.33 -9.66 -11.45
N THR A 212 -16.93 -10.92 -11.59
CA THR A 212 -17.85 -12.06 -11.50
C THR A 212 -18.34 -12.30 -10.07
N ASP A 213 -17.47 -12.06 -9.09
CA ASP A 213 -17.75 -12.25 -7.67
C ASP A 213 -18.53 -11.07 -7.03
N GLY A 214 -18.86 -10.01 -7.80
CA GLY A 214 -19.72 -8.94 -7.36
C GLY A 214 -19.03 -7.65 -6.95
N LEU A 215 -17.91 -7.29 -7.56
CA LEU A 215 -17.23 -6.01 -7.28
C LEU A 215 -18.15 -4.79 -7.48
N VAL A 216 -19.02 -4.82 -8.49
CA VAL A 216 -19.94 -3.71 -8.76
C VAL A 216 -20.95 -3.56 -7.62
N GLU A 217 -21.52 -4.65 -7.16
CA GLU A 217 -22.47 -4.72 -6.03
C GLU A 217 -21.80 -4.31 -4.71
N GLU A 218 -20.52 -4.70 -4.51
CA GLU A 218 -19.73 -4.25 -3.36
C GLU A 218 -19.57 -2.73 -3.39
N VAL A 219 -19.21 -2.13 -4.53
CA VAL A 219 -19.09 -0.67 -4.68
C VAL A 219 -20.43 0.03 -4.44
N GLN A 220 -21.54 -0.47 -4.99
CA GLN A 220 -22.88 0.09 -4.77
C GLN A 220 -23.26 0.06 -3.29
N THR A 221 -22.98 -1.03 -2.60
CA THR A 221 -23.20 -1.16 -1.15
C THR A 221 -22.38 -0.12 -0.37
N LEU A 222 -21.12 0.06 -0.75
CA LEU A 222 -20.22 1.02 -0.10
C LEU A 222 -20.55 2.47 -0.40
N ILE A 223 -21.15 2.78 -1.57
CA ILE A 223 -21.73 4.12 -1.84
C ILE A 223 -22.76 4.47 -0.77
N GLY A 224 -23.62 3.54 -0.39
CA GLY A 224 -24.58 3.70 0.72
C GLY A 224 -23.94 3.93 2.09
N ARG A 225 -22.65 3.60 2.25
CA ARG A 225 -21.85 3.82 3.46
C ARG A 225 -20.92 5.05 3.35
N GLY A 226 -21.06 5.88 2.32
CA GLY A 226 -20.28 7.09 2.13
C GLY A 226 -18.96 6.91 1.39
N LEU A 227 -18.78 5.85 0.58
CA LEU A 227 -17.54 5.65 -0.20
C LEU A 227 -17.16 6.87 -1.04
N ARG A 228 -18.14 7.58 -1.61
CA ARG A 228 -17.90 8.78 -2.45
C ARG A 228 -17.24 9.93 -1.68
N ASP A 229 -17.46 10.01 -0.38
CA ASP A 229 -16.88 11.03 0.50
C ASP A 229 -15.47 10.61 0.99
N GLY A 230 -15.12 9.35 0.79
CA GLY A 230 -13.84 8.77 1.21
C GLY A 230 -12.68 9.23 0.35
N VAL A 231 -11.83 10.09 0.89
CA VAL A 231 -10.66 10.66 0.18
C VAL A 231 -9.70 9.60 -0.35
N THR A 232 -9.56 8.49 0.36
CA THR A 232 -8.60 7.41 0.06
C THR A 232 -9.31 6.20 -0.54
N ALA A 233 -10.38 5.72 0.09
CA ALA A 233 -11.11 4.52 -0.31
C ALA A 233 -11.67 4.62 -1.74
N ALA A 234 -12.31 5.74 -2.09
CA ALA A 234 -12.86 5.98 -3.42
C ALA A 234 -11.82 5.95 -4.57
N ARG A 235 -10.53 6.06 -4.23
CA ARG A 235 -9.43 6.03 -5.22
C ARG A 235 -8.78 4.66 -5.38
N ALA A 236 -9.27 3.66 -4.66
CA ALA A 236 -8.76 2.30 -4.80
C ALA A 236 -9.01 1.76 -6.21
N LEU A 237 -8.05 0.98 -6.72
CA LEU A 237 -8.19 0.31 -8.02
C LEU A 237 -9.39 -0.64 -7.99
N GLY A 238 -10.14 -0.65 -9.06
CA GLY A 238 -11.45 -1.31 -9.16
C GLY A 238 -12.57 -0.36 -8.73
N TYR A 239 -12.52 0.15 -7.51
CA TYR A 239 -13.55 1.06 -6.97
C TYR A 239 -13.63 2.37 -7.74
N ALA A 240 -12.50 3.03 -7.97
CA ALA A 240 -12.47 4.28 -8.73
C ALA A 240 -13.00 4.12 -10.17
N GLN A 241 -12.72 2.98 -10.81
CA GLN A 241 -13.18 2.69 -12.16
C GLN A 241 -14.69 2.41 -12.19
N VAL A 242 -15.19 1.62 -11.24
CA VAL A 242 -16.64 1.37 -11.12
C VAL A 242 -17.40 2.66 -10.81
N LEU A 243 -16.90 3.47 -9.86
CA LEU A 243 -17.50 4.78 -9.56
C LEU A 243 -17.57 5.67 -10.79
N ALA A 244 -16.50 5.73 -11.59
CA ALA A 244 -16.44 6.55 -12.79
C ALA A 244 -17.44 6.09 -13.87
N ASP A 245 -17.62 4.78 -14.03
CA ASP A 245 -18.60 4.23 -14.98
C ASP A 245 -20.05 4.51 -14.52
N LEU A 246 -20.34 4.30 -13.23
CA LEU A 246 -21.65 4.64 -12.66
C LEU A 246 -21.96 6.14 -12.78
N ASP A 247 -20.98 7.02 -12.59
CA ASP A 247 -21.14 8.48 -12.73
C ASP A 247 -21.39 8.90 -14.19
N ALA A 248 -20.90 8.12 -15.14
CA ALA A 248 -21.17 8.29 -16.57
C ALA A 248 -22.55 7.71 -17.01
N GLY A 249 -23.30 7.13 -16.08
CA GLY A 249 -24.61 6.51 -16.35
C GLY A 249 -24.53 5.05 -16.79
N GLY A 250 -23.37 4.41 -16.65
CA GLY A 250 -23.17 2.98 -16.86
C GLY A 250 -23.68 2.12 -15.71
N ASP A 251 -23.51 0.83 -15.83
CA ASP A 251 -23.88 -0.18 -14.81
C ASP A 251 -22.68 -0.70 -14.00
N GLY A 252 -21.51 -0.18 -14.23
CA GLY A 252 -20.24 -0.60 -13.60
C GLY A 252 -19.47 -1.65 -14.39
N SER A 253 -20.06 -2.30 -15.38
CA SER A 253 -19.44 -3.41 -16.13
C SER A 253 -18.28 -2.95 -17.03
N ALA A 254 -18.35 -1.73 -17.57
CA ALA A 254 -17.31 -1.17 -18.42
C ALA A 254 -16.01 -0.83 -17.64
N ALA A 255 -16.06 -0.85 -16.31
CA ALA A 255 -14.89 -0.62 -15.45
C ALA A 255 -13.84 -1.76 -15.47
N ARG A 256 -14.19 -2.95 -15.99
CA ARG A 256 -13.32 -4.15 -15.97
C ARG A 256 -11.97 -3.92 -16.63
N GLU A 257 -11.94 -3.53 -17.89
CA GLU A 257 -10.68 -3.31 -18.61
C GLU A 257 -9.86 -2.13 -18.05
N PRO A 258 -10.45 -0.95 -17.73
CA PRO A 258 -9.73 0.11 -17.02
C PRO A 258 -9.12 -0.32 -15.70
N THR A 259 -9.77 -1.22 -14.94
CA THR A 259 -9.24 -1.80 -13.70
C THR A 259 -8.01 -2.65 -13.97
N PHE A 260 -8.05 -3.54 -14.95
CA PHE A 260 -6.90 -4.35 -15.36
C PHE A 260 -5.70 -3.49 -15.78
N ILE A 261 -5.94 -2.50 -16.67
CA ILE A 261 -4.89 -1.58 -17.13
C ILE A 261 -4.29 -0.80 -15.95
N GLY A 262 -5.14 -0.32 -15.04
CA GLY A 262 -4.72 0.37 -13.81
C GLY A 262 -3.86 -0.51 -12.92
N THR A 263 -4.26 -1.78 -12.76
CA THR A 263 -3.53 -2.77 -11.96
C THR A 263 -2.15 -3.09 -12.54
N ARG A 264 -2.04 -3.26 -13.86
CA ARG A 264 -0.74 -3.43 -14.53
C ARG A 264 0.20 -2.24 -14.32
N ARG A 265 -0.33 -1.01 -14.38
CA ARG A 265 0.44 0.22 -14.08
C ARG A 265 0.89 0.24 -12.62
N TYR A 266 0.04 -0.22 -11.71
CA TYR A 266 0.38 -0.32 -10.29
C TYR A 266 1.49 -1.35 -10.04
N VAL A 267 1.41 -2.53 -10.64
CA VAL A 267 2.46 -3.58 -10.60
C VAL A 267 3.82 -3.03 -11.05
N ARG A 268 3.87 -2.29 -12.17
CA ARG A 268 5.13 -1.67 -12.63
C ARG A 268 5.71 -0.71 -11.59
N ARG A 269 4.86 0.08 -10.92
CA ARG A 269 5.29 0.99 -9.84
C ARG A 269 5.80 0.22 -8.63
N GLN A 270 5.10 -0.85 -8.22
CA GLN A 270 5.53 -1.71 -7.11
C GLN A 270 6.89 -2.35 -7.40
N ARG A 271 7.08 -2.92 -8.59
CA ARG A 271 8.36 -3.49 -9.02
C ARG A 271 9.49 -2.45 -8.99
N SER A 272 9.25 -1.29 -9.59
CA SER A 272 10.23 -0.19 -9.61
C SER A 272 10.59 0.30 -8.22
N TRP A 273 9.64 0.27 -7.28
CA TRP A 273 9.86 0.69 -5.91
C TRP A 273 10.68 -0.36 -5.13
N PHE A 274 10.20 -1.58 -5.06
CA PHE A 274 10.81 -2.63 -4.23
C PHE A 274 12.19 -3.08 -4.74
N ARG A 275 12.47 -2.99 -6.05
CA ARG A 275 13.78 -3.31 -6.61
C ARG A 275 14.90 -2.34 -6.21
N ARG A 276 14.58 -1.19 -5.64
CA ARG A 276 15.57 -0.25 -5.08
C ARG A 276 16.09 -0.69 -3.71
N ASP A 277 15.36 -1.57 -3.05
CA ASP A 277 15.72 -2.07 -1.73
C ASP A 277 16.59 -3.31 -1.87
N HIS A 278 17.89 -3.13 -1.63
CA HIS A 278 18.89 -4.18 -1.73
C HIS A 278 18.81 -5.24 -0.62
N ARG A 279 18.00 -5.00 0.42
CA ARG A 279 17.78 -5.95 1.53
C ARG A 279 16.81 -7.07 1.16
N VAL A 280 16.09 -6.92 0.05
CA VAL A 280 15.06 -7.88 -0.37
C VAL A 280 15.68 -9.13 -0.96
N VAL A 281 15.37 -10.28 -0.38
CA VAL A 281 15.64 -11.59 -0.99
C VAL A 281 14.49 -11.93 -1.92
N TRP A 282 14.74 -11.87 -3.22
CA TRP A 282 13.72 -12.13 -4.24
C TRP A 282 13.56 -13.61 -4.52
N LEU A 283 12.31 -14.09 -4.47
CA LEU A 283 11.91 -15.46 -4.81
C LEU A 283 11.00 -15.46 -6.02
N ASP A 284 11.14 -16.51 -6.83
CA ASP A 284 10.25 -16.78 -7.96
C ASP A 284 8.92 -17.35 -7.44
N GLY A 285 7.81 -16.71 -7.75
CA GLY A 285 6.48 -17.17 -7.37
C GLY A 285 6.05 -18.48 -8.02
N ALA A 286 6.76 -18.94 -9.07
CA ALA A 286 6.55 -20.22 -9.73
C ALA A 286 7.30 -21.39 -9.07
N SER A 287 8.17 -21.13 -8.08
CA SER A 287 8.97 -22.17 -7.43
C SER A 287 8.12 -23.14 -6.62
N ASP A 288 8.25 -24.44 -6.87
CA ASP A 288 7.61 -25.51 -6.08
C ASP A 288 8.12 -25.53 -4.62
N GLY A 289 9.34 -25.04 -4.38
CA GLY A 289 9.98 -24.96 -3.07
C GLY A 289 9.79 -23.63 -2.34
N LEU A 290 8.85 -22.78 -2.77
CA LEU A 290 8.71 -21.39 -2.34
C LEU A 290 8.70 -21.18 -0.83
N VAL A 291 7.94 -21.99 -0.10
CA VAL A 291 7.86 -21.89 1.40
C VAL A 291 9.21 -22.26 2.02
N HIS A 292 9.85 -23.33 1.54
CA HIS A 292 11.17 -23.75 2.04
C HIS A 292 12.22 -22.66 1.80
N ASP A 293 12.24 -22.06 0.61
CA ASP A 293 13.19 -21.00 0.26
C ASP A 293 12.95 -19.74 1.09
N ALA A 294 11.69 -19.40 1.34
CA ALA A 294 11.31 -18.28 2.22
C ALA A 294 11.77 -18.51 3.66
N LEU A 295 11.55 -19.70 4.22
CA LEU A 295 12.00 -20.05 5.57
C LEU A 295 13.53 -20.07 5.67
N ARG A 296 14.22 -20.54 4.62
CA ARG A 296 15.67 -20.50 4.53
C ARG A 296 16.18 -19.04 4.52
N ALA A 297 15.59 -18.18 3.70
CA ALA A 297 15.92 -16.77 3.67
C ALA A 297 15.72 -16.09 5.04
N TRP A 298 14.61 -16.38 5.72
CA TRP A 298 14.34 -15.85 7.06
C TRP A 298 15.40 -16.27 8.10
N ARG A 299 15.93 -17.49 8.01
CA ARG A 299 16.96 -18.01 8.94
C ARG A 299 18.36 -17.44 8.68
N HIS A 300 18.68 -17.09 7.42
CA HIS A 300 20.05 -16.79 6.99
C HIS A 300 20.32 -15.31 6.68
N VAL A 301 19.34 -14.43 6.70
CA VAL A 301 19.59 -12.99 6.63
C VAL A 301 20.20 -12.56 7.96
N SER A 302 21.51 -12.30 7.93
CA SER A 302 22.32 -11.78 9.06
C SER A 302 22.64 -10.33 8.80
#